data_6b0cb82a899079c756a1cc0252652b32
#
_entry.id   6b0cb82a899079c756a1cc0252652b32
#
_cell.length_a   1.000
_cell.length_b   1.000
_cell.length_c   1.000
_cell.angle_alpha   90.00
_cell.angle_beta   90.00
_cell.angle_gamma   90.00
#
_symmetry.space_group_name_H-M   'P 1'
#
loop_
_entity.id
_entity.type
_entity.pdbx_description
1 polymer ?
#
loop_
_entity_poly.entity_id
_entity_poly.type
_entity_poly.pdbx_seq_one_letter_code
_entity_poly.pdbx_strand_id
1 'polypeptide(L)'
;MAALVSVKDLVKTYPNGTRALDGVTLDIQRREFVVLIGLSGSGKSTLLRCINRLVEPTSGTVTFEGIDVTRASGAELRRIRRRIGMIFQQFNLVKRSSVFANVLAGRLGYRTTWRTIASRPTRLDVMHVFENLGRVGIADRAFGRADALSGGQQQRVGIARALMQEPELMLADEPVASLDPATSHSVMKYLEEINKKDGITVICSLHFLSLARRYGTRVIALKGGRVAFDGLPADIDDGRFKEIYGEDAVEVEIGPSRDPER
;
A
#
# COMPACT_ATOMS: atom_id res chain seq x y z
N MET A 1 -12.66 -19.43 6.40
CA MET A 1 -11.88 -18.57 7.34
C MET A 1 -12.46 -17.17 7.31
N ALA A 2 -12.43 -16.41 8.40
CA ALA A 2 -12.88 -15.02 8.38
C ALA A 2 -11.91 -14.15 7.56
N ALA A 3 -12.47 -13.21 6.79
CA ALA A 3 -11.67 -12.26 6.02
C ALA A 3 -10.84 -11.35 6.95
N LEU A 4 -9.62 -10.97 6.53
CA LEU A 4 -8.82 -9.97 7.24
C LEU A 4 -9.43 -8.57 7.10
N VAL A 5 -9.85 -8.23 5.86
CA VAL A 5 -10.58 -7.01 5.55
C VAL A 5 -11.88 -7.37 4.88
N SER A 6 -13.00 -6.81 5.34
CA SER A 6 -14.28 -6.89 4.64
C SER A 6 -14.79 -5.48 4.37
N VAL A 7 -15.17 -5.24 3.14
CA VAL A 7 -15.76 -3.99 2.67
C VAL A 7 -17.16 -4.30 2.17
N LYS A 8 -18.17 -3.57 2.68
CA LYS A 8 -19.59 -3.81 2.33
C LYS A 8 -20.25 -2.51 1.92
N ASP A 9 -20.79 -2.49 0.71
CA ASP A 9 -21.55 -1.39 0.12
C ASP A 9 -20.90 -0.02 0.31
N LEU A 10 -19.57 0.03 0.15
CA LEU A 10 -18.78 1.21 0.45
C LEU A 10 -18.99 2.29 -0.60
N VAL A 11 -19.44 3.45 -0.15
CA VAL A 11 -19.65 4.64 -0.98
C VAL A 11 -18.77 5.78 -0.48
N LYS A 12 -18.14 6.49 -1.42
CA LYS A 12 -17.47 7.75 -1.14
C LYS A 12 -17.84 8.80 -2.18
N THR A 13 -18.51 9.85 -1.72
CA THR A 13 -18.76 11.07 -2.47
C THR A 13 -17.97 12.21 -1.83
N TYR A 14 -17.18 12.94 -2.62
CA TYR A 14 -16.44 14.11 -2.17
C TYR A 14 -17.33 15.37 -2.17
N PRO A 15 -16.95 16.46 -1.45
CA PRO A 15 -17.76 17.69 -1.39
C PRO A 15 -18.02 18.35 -2.75
N ASN A 16 -17.16 18.11 -3.74
CA ASN A 16 -17.34 18.59 -5.12
C ASN A 16 -18.32 17.75 -5.95
N GLY A 17 -19.05 16.80 -5.33
CA GLY A 17 -20.01 15.92 -6.00
C GLY A 17 -19.39 14.67 -6.65
N THR A 18 -18.06 14.53 -6.70
CA THR A 18 -17.42 13.36 -7.30
C THR A 18 -17.68 12.10 -6.48
N ARG A 19 -18.37 11.13 -7.06
CA ARG A 19 -18.61 9.80 -6.46
C ARG A 19 -17.46 8.88 -6.83
N ALA A 20 -16.48 8.78 -5.94
CA ALA A 20 -15.26 8.01 -6.16
C ALA A 20 -15.40 6.51 -5.88
N LEU A 21 -16.32 6.13 -4.98
CA LEU A 21 -16.71 4.74 -4.73
C LEU A 21 -18.24 4.65 -4.75
N ASP A 22 -18.78 3.61 -5.35
CA ASP A 22 -20.19 3.42 -5.61
C ASP A 22 -20.63 1.98 -5.30
N GLY A 23 -20.78 1.67 -4.00
CA GLY A 23 -21.25 0.37 -3.53
C GLY A 23 -20.21 -0.74 -3.64
N VAL A 24 -18.92 -0.44 -3.38
CA VAL A 24 -17.85 -1.45 -3.40
C VAL A 24 -18.06 -2.47 -2.30
N THR A 25 -18.14 -3.76 -2.68
CA THR A 25 -18.20 -4.90 -1.76
C THR A 25 -17.10 -5.90 -2.14
N LEU A 26 -16.23 -6.25 -1.18
CA LEU A 26 -15.16 -7.22 -1.35
C LEU A 26 -14.62 -7.72 -0.01
N ASP A 27 -14.05 -8.91 -0.01
CA ASP A 27 -13.38 -9.52 1.14
C ASP A 27 -11.93 -9.87 0.78
N ILE A 28 -10.98 -9.54 1.66
CA ILE A 28 -9.56 -9.85 1.49
C ILE A 28 -9.16 -10.86 2.55
N GLN A 29 -8.57 -11.97 2.11
CA GLN A 29 -8.11 -13.02 3.02
C GLN A 29 -6.71 -12.73 3.55
N ARG A 30 -6.33 -13.38 4.64
CA ARG A 30 -4.97 -13.31 5.16
C ARG A 30 -3.96 -13.85 4.14
N ARG A 31 -2.80 -13.22 4.06
CA ARG A 31 -1.67 -13.58 3.20
C ARG A 31 -1.93 -13.45 1.70
N GLU A 32 -3.07 -12.90 1.28
CA GLU A 32 -3.27 -12.55 -0.14
C GLU A 32 -2.34 -11.40 -0.56
N PHE A 33 -1.88 -11.45 -1.80
CA PHE A 33 -1.30 -10.30 -2.50
C PHE A 33 -2.32 -9.83 -3.53
N VAL A 34 -3.16 -8.88 -3.13
CA VAL A 34 -4.24 -8.34 -3.98
C VAL A 34 -3.73 -7.13 -4.73
N VAL A 35 -3.92 -7.12 -6.05
CA VAL A 35 -3.61 -5.97 -6.89
C VAL A 35 -4.90 -5.29 -7.35
N LEU A 36 -5.01 -4.00 -7.05
CA LEU A 36 -6.07 -3.14 -7.55
C LEU A 36 -5.65 -2.52 -8.88
N ILE A 37 -6.43 -2.73 -9.93
CA ILE A 37 -6.20 -2.16 -11.26
C ILE A 37 -7.38 -1.28 -11.70
N GLY A 38 -7.20 -0.53 -12.79
CA GLY A 38 -8.22 0.32 -13.41
C GLY A 38 -7.66 1.68 -13.78
N LEU A 39 -8.40 2.44 -14.56
CA LEU A 39 -8.03 3.78 -15.03
C LEU A 39 -7.75 4.75 -13.89
N SER A 40 -7.05 5.85 -14.21
CA SER A 40 -6.94 6.99 -13.29
C SER A 40 -8.34 7.50 -12.92
N GLY A 41 -8.55 7.80 -11.64
CA GLY A 41 -9.87 8.20 -11.13
C GLY A 41 -10.88 7.06 -10.91
N SER A 42 -10.55 5.79 -11.14
CA SER A 42 -11.48 4.66 -10.93
C SER A 42 -11.81 4.37 -9.47
N GLY A 43 -11.13 5.02 -8.49
CA GLY A 43 -11.42 4.87 -7.06
C GLY A 43 -10.38 4.09 -6.26
N LYS A 44 -9.31 3.54 -6.88
CA LYS A 44 -8.29 2.69 -6.21
C LYS A 44 -7.69 3.33 -4.95
N SER A 45 -7.13 4.53 -5.09
CA SER A 45 -6.54 5.26 -3.96
C SER A 45 -7.56 5.63 -2.90
N THR A 46 -8.80 5.94 -3.31
CA THR A 46 -9.90 6.23 -2.38
C THR A 46 -10.27 4.98 -1.59
N LEU A 47 -10.35 3.80 -2.22
CA LEU A 47 -10.62 2.54 -1.55
C LEU A 47 -9.53 2.23 -0.51
N LEU A 48 -8.24 2.28 -0.89
CA LEU A 48 -7.14 2.07 0.05
C LEU A 48 -7.20 3.01 1.25
N ARG A 49 -7.48 4.30 1.00
CA ARG A 49 -7.59 5.30 2.07
C ARG A 49 -8.85 5.17 2.92
N CYS A 50 -9.91 4.58 2.40
CA CYS A 50 -11.09 4.23 3.20
C CYS A 50 -10.84 3.01 4.08
N ILE A 51 -10.07 2.02 3.62
CA ILE A 51 -9.75 0.80 4.39
C ILE A 51 -9.03 1.17 5.71
N ASN A 52 -8.09 2.10 5.70
CA ASN A 52 -7.44 2.58 6.93
C ASN A 52 -8.07 3.86 7.49
N ARG A 53 -9.23 4.27 6.92
CA ARG A 53 -10.00 5.45 7.29
C ARG A 53 -9.19 6.76 7.31
N LEU A 54 -8.20 6.89 6.41
CA LEU A 54 -7.57 8.19 6.09
C LEU A 54 -8.56 9.08 5.33
N VAL A 55 -9.49 8.47 4.59
CA VAL A 55 -10.65 9.10 3.99
C VAL A 55 -11.89 8.50 4.62
N GLU A 56 -12.75 9.34 5.18
CA GLU A 56 -14.02 8.91 5.75
C GLU A 56 -14.97 8.50 4.63
N PRO A 57 -15.53 7.27 4.62
CA PRO A 57 -16.56 6.88 3.67
C PRO A 57 -17.86 7.68 3.90
N THR A 58 -18.66 7.81 2.85
CA THR A 58 -19.97 8.45 2.93
C THR A 58 -21.00 7.48 3.52
N SER A 59 -20.94 6.21 3.12
CA SER A 59 -21.75 5.12 3.65
C SER A 59 -21.07 3.78 3.42
N GLY A 60 -21.68 2.70 3.91
CA GLY A 60 -21.10 1.36 3.89
C GLY A 60 -20.21 1.10 5.10
N THR A 61 -19.59 -0.07 5.12
CA THR A 61 -18.81 -0.55 6.26
C THR A 61 -17.48 -1.12 5.82
N VAL A 62 -16.44 -0.84 6.58
CA VAL A 62 -15.12 -1.50 6.48
C VAL A 62 -14.84 -2.18 7.80
N THR A 63 -14.56 -3.48 7.79
CA THR A 63 -14.08 -4.19 8.98
C THR A 63 -12.65 -4.70 8.77
N PHE A 64 -11.84 -4.65 9.82
CA PHE A 64 -10.52 -5.23 9.89
C PHE A 64 -10.52 -6.24 11.04
N GLU A 65 -10.34 -7.53 10.73
CA GLU A 65 -10.50 -8.64 11.69
C GLU A 65 -11.83 -8.59 12.48
N GLY A 66 -12.90 -8.28 11.79
CA GLY A 66 -14.25 -8.16 12.41
C GLY A 66 -14.47 -6.87 13.21
N ILE A 67 -13.45 -6.03 13.40
CA ILE A 67 -13.59 -4.73 14.07
C ILE A 67 -14.05 -3.69 13.05
N ASP A 68 -15.14 -3.00 13.32
CA ASP A 68 -15.67 -1.94 12.43
C ASP A 68 -14.78 -0.70 12.43
N VAL A 69 -13.97 -0.56 11.37
CA VAL A 69 -13.07 0.57 11.16
C VAL A 69 -13.86 1.87 10.99
N THR A 70 -15.02 1.81 10.34
CA THR A 70 -15.84 2.99 10.03
C THR A 70 -16.44 3.64 11.27
N ARG A 71 -16.67 2.87 12.33
CA ARG A 71 -17.23 3.34 13.60
C ARG A 71 -16.21 3.45 14.73
N ALA A 72 -15.00 2.96 14.52
CA ALA A 72 -13.97 2.93 15.56
C ALA A 72 -13.70 4.31 16.17
N SER A 73 -13.57 4.38 17.49
CA SER A 73 -13.23 5.61 18.21
C SER A 73 -11.76 5.99 18.01
N GLY A 74 -11.36 7.19 18.40
CA GLY A 74 -10.00 7.70 18.19
C GLY A 74 -8.88 6.79 18.74
N ALA A 75 -9.07 6.15 19.90
CA ALA A 75 -8.09 5.22 20.48
C ALA A 75 -8.08 3.86 19.76
N GLU A 76 -9.27 3.35 19.43
CA GLU A 76 -9.45 2.09 18.72
C GLU A 76 -8.94 2.21 17.27
N LEU A 77 -9.29 3.30 16.58
CA LEU A 77 -8.80 3.58 15.24
C LEU A 77 -7.25 3.66 15.21
N ARG A 78 -6.62 4.29 16.21
CA ARG A 78 -5.15 4.27 16.34
C ARG A 78 -4.60 2.86 16.50
N ARG A 79 -5.29 1.99 17.26
CA ARG A 79 -4.88 0.58 17.44
C ARG A 79 -4.98 -0.19 16.12
N ILE A 80 -6.07 -0.01 15.37
CA ILE A 80 -6.24 -0.62 14.04
C ILE A 80 -5.13 -0.13 13.09
N ARG A 81 -4.92 1.19 13.00
CA ARG A 81 -3.91 1.79 12.10
C ARG A 81 -2.48 1.37 12.40
N ARG A 82 -2.13 0.95 13.62
CA ARG A 82 -0.81 0.37 13.92
C ARG A 82 -0.58 -0.95 13.18
N ARG A 83 -1.65 -1.71 12.94
CA ARG A 83 -1.61 -3.01 12.28
C ARG A 83 -1.74 -2.89 10.76
N ILE A 84 -1.94 -1.67 10.24
CA ILE A 84 -2.08 -1.38 8.81
C ILE A 84 -0.95 -0.43 8.39
N GLY A 85 0.04 -0.95 7.70
CA GLY A 85 1.09 -0.15 7.08
C GLY A 85 0.58 0.53 5.81
N MET A 86 1.02 1.78 5.55
CA MET A 86 0.65 2.51 4.34
C MET A 86 1.87 3.04 3.62
N ILE A 87 2.00 2.66 2.35
CA ILE A 87 2.99 3.16 1.40
C ILE A 87 2.26 4.12 0.45
N PHE A 88 2.76 5.33 0.32
CA PHE A 88 2.13 6.40 -0.47
C PHE A 88 2.86 6.61 -1.79
N GLN A 89 2.13 7.03 -2.81
CA GLN A 89 2.64 7.38 -4.12
C GLN A 89 3.72 8.49 -4.05
N GLN A 90 3.53 9.51 -3.22
CA GLN A 90 4.46 10.63 -3.06
C GLN A 90 5.47 10.45 -1.91
N PHE A 91 5.77 9.20 -1.52
CA PHE A 91 6.68 8.80 -0.44
C PHE A 91 6.33 9.38 0.94
N ASN A 92 5.81 10.62 1.03
CA ASN A 92 5.43 11.35 2.26
C ASN A 92 6.55 11.35 3.31
N LEU A 93 7.78 11.55 2.88
CA LEU A 93 8.93 11.68 3.78
C LEU A 93 9.09 13.11 4.27
N VAL A 94 9.59 13.24 5.50
CA VAL A 94 10.07 14.53 6.01
C VAL A 94 11.40 14.83 5.36
N LYS A 95 11.39 15.65 4.29
CA LYS A 95 12.49 15.86 3.34
C LYS A 95 13.81 16.22 4.02
N ARG A 96 13.79 17.19 4.94
CA ARG A 96 14.99 17.69 5.64
C ARG A 96 15.44 16.83 6.83
N SER A 97 14.74 15.73 7.10
CA SER A 97 15.08 14.79 8.16
C SER A 97 15.92 13.64 7.63
N SER A 98 16.64 12.96 8.53
CA SER A 98 17.40 11.76 8.15
C SER A 98 16.48 10.60 7.76
N VAL A 99 17.01 9.66 6.99
CA VAL A 99 16.36 8.39 6.66
C VAL A 99 15.97 7.65 7.94
N PHE A 100 16.90 7.55 8.89
CA PHE A 100 16.67 6.96 10.21
C PHE A 100 15.43 7.54 10.90
N ALA A 101 15.33 8.87 10.98
CA ALA A 101 14.22 9.54 11.64
C ALA A 101 12.89 9.32 10.89
N ASN A 102 12.90 9.27 9.55
CA ASN A 102 11.73 8.94 8.76
C ASN A 102 11.23 7.52 9.03
N VAL A 103 12.13 6.54 9.10
CA VAL A 103 11.75 5.15 9.40
C VAL A 103 11.26 5.02 10.84
N LEU A 104 11.99 5.62 11.79
CA LEU A 104 11.60 5.62 13.21
C LEU A 104 10.21 6.22 13.43
N ALA A 105 9.78 7.19 12.60
CA ALA A 105 8.45 7.79 12.68
C ALA A 105 7.31 6.75 12.53
N GLY A 106 7.54 5.60 11.89
CA GLY A 106 6.59 4.48 11.85
C GLY A 106 6.22 3.96 13.25
N ARG A 107 7.09 4.14 14.25
CA ARG A 107 6.85 3.70 15.64
C ARG A 107 6.05 4.71 16.49
N LEU A 108 5.76 5.91 15.96
CA LEU A 108 5.07 6.98 16.70
C LEU A 108 3.69 6.55 17.21
N GLY A 109 2.98 5.72 16.45
CA GLY A 109 1.67 5.19 16.83
C GLY A 109 1.68 4.37 18.15
N TYR A 110 2.83 3.87 18.60
CA TYR A 110 2.98 3.05 19.79
C TYR A 110 3.32 3.84 21.05
N ARG A 111 3.57 5.15 20.93
CA ARG A 111 3.98 6.01 22.05
C ARG A 111 2.88 6.99 22.41
N THR A 112 2.76 7.31 23.70
CA THR A 112 1.91 8.43 24.14
C THR A 112 2.55 9.75 23.72
N THR A 113 1.73 10.73 23.34
CA THR A 113 2.15 12.03 22.75
C THR A 113 3.27 12.73 23.53
N TRP A 114 3.20 12.76 24.85
CA TRP A 114 4.21 13.37 25.70
C TRP A 114 5.56 12.63 25.71
N ARG A 115 5.53 11.29 25.67
CA ARG A 115 6.75 10.48 25.57
C ARG A 115 7.39 10.54 24.19
N THR A 116 6.62 10.83 23.15
CA THR A 116 7.13 10.96 21.79
C THR A 116 8.03 12.18 21.63
N ILE A 117 7.69 13.31 22.29
CA ILE A 117 8.42 14.57 22.19
C ILE A 117 9.70 14.54 23.06
N ALA A 118 9.66 13.85 24.20
CA ALA A 118 10.71 13.91 25.23
C ALA A 118 11.67 12.72 25.24
N SER A 119 11.39 11.60 24.54
CA SER A 119 12.17 10.38 24.70
C SER A 119 13.07 10.07 23.49
N ARG A 120 14.31 9.71 23.79
CA ARG A 120 15.23 9.09 22.83
C ARG A 120 14.68 7.73 22.37
N PRO A 121 15.00 7.28 21.14
CA PRO A 121 14.63 5.94 20.68
C PRO A 121 15.23 4.88 21.62
N THR A 122 14.49 3.81 21.86
CA THR A 122 15.01 2.67 22.62
C THR A 122 16.03 1.89 21.77
N ARG A 123 16.85 1.05 22.41
CA ARG A 123 17.76 0.16 21.67
C ARG A 123 17.02 -0.73 20.68
N LEU A 124 15.85 -1.23 21.05
CA LEU A 124 14.99 -2.02 20.16
C LEU A 124 14.48 -1.22 18.96
N ASP A 125 14.05 0.04 19.16
CA ASP A 125 13.64 0.90 18.04
C ASP A 125 14.80 1.11 17.06
N VAL A 126 16.02 1.33 17.57
CA VAL A 126 17.21 1.49 16.74
C VAL A 126 17.51 0.22 15.94
N MET A 127 17.47 -0.94 16.59
CA MET A 127 17.66 -2.24 15.92
C MET A 127 16.64 -2.46 14.82
N HIS A 128 15.34 -2.26 15.09
CA HIS A 128 14.28 -2.41 14.10
C HIS A 128 14.41 -1.43 12.93
N VAL A 129 14.90 -0.19 13.16
CA VAL A 129 15.19 0.75 12.06
C VAL A 129 16.24 0.18 11.13
N PHE A 130 17.39 -0.29 11.65
CA PHE A 130 18.47 -0.83 10.84
C PHE A 130 18.09 -2.16 10.17
N GLU A 131 17.33 -3.01 10.85
CA GLU A 131 16.79 -4.23 10.27
C GLU A 131 15.90 -3.94 9.07
N ASN A 132 14.92 -3.04 9.22
CA ASN A 132 14.02 -2.69 8.13
C ASN A 132 14.72 -1.93 6.99
N LEU A 133 15.73 -1.09 7.28
CA LEU A 133 16.57 -0.47 6.26
C LEU A 133 17.45 -1.51 5.53
N GLY A 134 17.96 -2.50 6.25
CA GLY A 134 18.70 -3.62 5.66
C GLY A 134 17.83 -4.45 4.72
N ARG A 135 16.59 -4.75 5.10
CA ARG A 135 15.62 -5.49 4.28
C ARG A 135 15.34 -4.83 2.92
N VAL A 136 15.36 -3.52 2.88
CA VAL A 136 15.16 -2.75 1.63
C VAL A 136 16.48 -2.26 1.00
N GLY A 137 17.63 -2.71 1.50
CA GLY A 137 18.94 -2.46 0.93
C GLY A 137 19.37 -0.99 0.93
N ILE A 138 19.12 -0.24 2.02
CA ILE A 138 19.45 1.19 2.13
C ILE A 138 20.00 1.59 3.52
N ALA A 139 20.54 0.63 4.27
CA ALA A 139 21.06 0.87 5.63
C ALA A 139 22.27 1.82 5.65
N ASP A 140 23.09 1.84 4.59
CA ASP A 140 24.22 2.75 4.39
C ASP A 140 23.81 4.22 4.35
N ARG A 141 22.56 4.52 4.02
CA ARG A 141 22.00 5.87 3.93
C ARG A 141 21.25 6.33 5.18
N ALA A 142 21.25 5.54 6.26
CA ALA A 142 20.45 5.78 7.46
C ALA A 142 20.55 7.22 8.01
N PHE A 143 21.73 7.79 8.02
CA PHE A 143 21.97 9.14 8.56
C PHE A 143 21.93 10.25 7.50
N GLY A 144 21.80 9.89 6.22
CA GLY A 144 21.61 10.84 5.13
C GLY A 144 20.23 11.50 5.17
N ARG A 145 20.10 12.66 4.53
CA ARG A 145 18.82 13.37 4.40
C ARG A 145 17.93 12.67 3.37
N ALA A 146 16.62 12.63 3.64
CA ALA A 146 15.66 11.99 2.75
C ALA A 146 15.52 12.71 1.39
N ASP A 147 15.72 14.02 1.33
CA ASP A 147 15.66 14.79 0.08
C ASP A 147 16.90 14.62 -0.83
N ALA A 148 17.99 14.04 -0.32
CA ALA A 148 19.18 13.71 -1.10
C ALA A 148 19.07 12.35 -1.81
N LEU A 149 18.00 11.61 -1.61
CA LEU A 149 17.79 10.27 -2.16
C LEU A 149 17.09 10.31 -3.52
N SER A 150 17.39 9.32 -4.39
CA SER A 150 16.61 9.08 -5.61
C SER A 150 15.16 8.66 -5.27
N GLY A 151 14.23 8.77 -6.23
CA GLY A 151 12.84 8.38 -6.04
C GLY A 151 12.68 6.93 -5.55
N GLY A 152 13.40 6.00 -6.15
CA GLY A 152 13.39 4.59 -5.73
C GLY A 152 13.96 4.38 -4.31
N GLN A 153 15.00 5.14 -3.94
CA GLN A 153 15.52 5.12 -2.57
C GLN A 153 14.51 5.70 -1.58
N GLN A 154 13.85 6.80 -1.93
CA GLN A 154 12.78 7.38 -1.10
C GLN A 154 11.61 6.39 -0.91
N GLN A 155 11.25 5.64 -1.95
CA GLN A 155 10.21 4.61 -1.85
C GLN A 155 10.62 3.48 -0.90
N ARG A 156 11.87 3.02 -0.97
CA ARG A 156 12.40 2.02 -0.02
C ARG A 156 12.35 2.51 1.43
N VAL A 157 12.65 3.78 1.68
CA VAL A 157 12.47 4.40 3.01
C VAL A 157 10.99 4.37 3.43
N GLY A 158 10.06 4.66 2.51
CA GLY A 158 8.63 4.57 2.75
C GLY A 158 8.18 3.16 3.16
N ILE A 159 8.71 2.13 2.50
CA ILE A 159 8.47 0.71 2.83
C ILE A 159 9.03 0.39 4.23
N ALA A 160 10.28 0.74 4.50
CA ALA A 160 10.92 0.50 5.80
C ALA A 160 10.15 1.19 6.95
N ARG A 161 9.66 2.43 6.72
CA ARG A 161 8.80 3.14 7.68
C ARG A 161 7.48 2.40 7.93
N ALA A 162 6.85 1.85 6.91
CA ALA A 162 5.62 1.09 7.07
C ALA A 162 5.86 -0.21 7.85
N LEU A 163 6.98 -0.89 7.61
CA LEU A 163 7.39 -2.11 8.33
C LEU A 163 7.67 -1.86 9.80
N MET A 164 8.10 -0.66 10.22
CA MET A 164 8.28 -0.30 11.62
C MET A 164 7.00 -0.42 12.45
N GLN A 165 5.83 -0.47 11.83
CA GLN A 165 4.56 -0.70 12.51
C GLN A 165 4.30 -2.20 12.80
N GLU A 166 5.12 -3.12 12.29
CA GLU A 166 4.87 -4.57 12.35
C GLU A 166 3.45 -4.90 11.86
N PRO A 167 3.10 -4.50 10.62
CA PRO A 167 1.73 -4.54 10.15
C PRO A 167 1.30 -5.97 9.78
N GLU A 168 -0.01 -6.24 9.88
CA GLU A 168 -0.64 -7.45 9.34
C GLU A 168 -1.18 -7.22 7.93
N LEU A 169 -1.44 -5.96 7.59
CA LEU A 169 -1.89 -5.50 6.29
C LEU A 169 -0.99 -4.37 5.78
N MET A 170 -0.49 -4.50 4.57
CA MET A 170 0.24 -3.46 3.87
C MET A 170 -0.63 -2.90 2.74
N LEU A 171 -0.94 -1.62 2.79
CA LEU A 171 -1.60 -0.88 1.72
C LEU A 171 -0.56 -0.11 0.93
N ALA A 172 -0.49 -0.30 -0.38
CA ALA A 172 0.45 0.40 -1.25
C ALA A 172 -0.31 1.15 -2.36
N ASP A 173 -0.32 2.47 -2.25
CA ASP A 173 -1.01 3.36 -3.19
C ASP A 173 -0.03 3.79 -4.28
N GLU A 174 -0.10 3.14 -5.45
CA GLU A 174 0.73 3.35 -6.64
C GLU A 174 2.24 3.41 -6.32
N PRO A 175 2.81 2.38 -5.68
CA PRO A 175 4.17 2.42 -5.13
C PRO A 175 5.28 2.52 -6.18
N VAL A 176 4.95 2.37 -7.45
CA VAL A 176 5.91 2.36 -8.57
C VAL A 176 5.61 3.39 -9.66
N ALA A 177 4.59 4.24 -9.51
CA ALA A 177 4.10 5.12 -10.57
C ALA A 177 5.13 6.15 -11.10
N SER A 178 6.13 6.51 -10.30
CA SER A 178 7.15 7.52 -10.65
C SER A 178 8.55 6.93 -10.77
N LEU A 179 8.66 5.61 -10.94
CA LEU A 179 9.93 4.89 -10.95
C LEU A 179 10.21 4.29 -12.33
N ASP A 180 11.49 4.14 -12.65
CA ASP A 180 11.92 3.41 -13.82
C ASP A 180 11.57 1.90 -13.71
N PRO A 181 11.52 1.15 -14.82
CA PRO A 181 11.13 -0.25 -14.81
C PRO A 181 11.94 -1.13 -13.87
N ALA A 182 13.26 -0.98 -13.81
CA ALA A 182 14.15 -1.80 -12.97
C ALA A 182 13.89 -1.55 -11.49
N THR A 183 13.76 -0.27 -11.10
CA THR A 183 13.42 0.13 -9.74
C THR A 183 12.01 -0.32 -9.35
N SER A 184 11.05 -0.27 -10.30
CA SER A 184 9.68 -0.76 -10.10
C SER A 184 9.66 -2.24 -9.74
N HIS A 185 10.41 -3.07 -10.48
CA HIS A 185 10.55 -4.48 -10.16
C HIS A 185 11.20 -4.72 -8.79
N SER A 186 12.21 -3.94 -8.42
CA SER A 186 12.85 -4.04 -7.10
C SER A 186 11.85 -3.75 -5.98
N VAL A 187 11.06 -2.68 -6.11
CA VAL A 187 10.02 -2.32 -5.13
C VAL A 187 8.96 -3.41 -5.00
N MET A 188 8.48 -3.93 -6.13
CA MET A 188 7.48 -5.01 -6.14
C MET A 188 8.04 -6.31 -5.53
N LYS A 189 9.32 -6.62 -5.73
CA LYS A 189 10.01 -7.76 -5.11
C LYS A 189 10.06 -7.62 -3.59
N TYR A 190 10.33 -6.42 -3.05
CA TYR A 190 10.24 -6.21 -1.58
C TYR A 190 8.83 -6.45 -1.05
N LEU A 191 7.79 -6.00 -1.74
CA LEU A 191 6.41 -6.25 -1.34
C LEU A 191 6.05 -7.74 -1.42
N GLU A 192 6.53 -8.45 -2.45
CA GLU A 192 6.37 -9.89 -2.58
C GLU A 192 7.07 -10.65 -1.44
N GLU A 193 8.30 -10.26 -1.10
CA GLU A 193 9.04 -10.86 0.02
C GLU A 193 8.34 -10.66 1.35
N ILE A 194 7.83 -9.46 1.62
CA ILE A 194 7.02 -9.14 2.80
C ILE A 194 5.78 -10.03 2.87
N ASN A 195 5.10 -10.24 1.74
CA ASN A 195 3.93 -11.11 1.69
C ASN A 195 4.29 -12.58 1.92
N LYS A 196 5.29 -13.10 1.19
CA LYS A 196 5.63 -14.54 1.21
C LYS A 196 6.38 -14.97 2.46
N LYS A 197 7.35 -14.16 2.93
CA LYS A 197 8.21 -14.53 4.07
C LYS A 197 7.59 -14.17 5.42
N ASP A 198 6.99 -12.96 5.51
CA ASP A 198 6.41 -12.48 6.77
C ASP A 198 4.92 -12.82 6.90
N GLY A 199 4.28 -13.27 5.82
CA GLY A 199 2.85 -13.57 5.80
C GLY A 199 1.95 -12.34 5.89
N ILE A 200 2.48 -11.15 5.61
CA ILE A 200 1.73 -9.90 5.63
C ILE A 200 0.82 -9.85 4.40
N THR A 201 -0.45 -9.55 4.61
CA THR A 201 -1.41 -9.33 3.51
C THR A 201 -1.06 -8.02 2.80
N VAL A 202 -1.07 -8.01 1.47
CA VAL A 202 -0.75 -6.82 0.68
C VAL A 202 -1.93 -6.45 -0.22
N ILE A 203 -2.32 -5.17 -0.21
CA ILE A 203 -3.23 -4.59 -1.20
C ILE A 203 -2.48 -3.46 -1.89
N CYS A 204 -2.19 -3.64 -3.18
CA CYS A 204 -1.36 -2.73 -3.97
C CYS A 204 -2.14 -2.19 -5.17
N SER A 205 -2.25 -0.88 -5.33
CA SER A 205 -2.80 -0.31 -6.57
C SER A 205 -1.70 -0.16 -7.62
N LEU A 206 -1.98 -0.62 -8.84
CA LEU A 206 -1.06 -0.56 -9.98
C LEU A 206 -1.78 -0.06 -11.24
N HIS A 207 -1.01 0.53 -12.15
CA HIS A 207 -1.49 0.89 -13.51
C HIS A 207 -1.13 -0.17 -14.55
N PHE A 208 -0.07 -0.96 -14.30
CA PHE A 208 0.45 -1.93 -15.27
C PHE A 208 -0.05 -3.33 -14.98
N LEU A 209 -0.81 -3.90 -15.91
CA LEU A 209 -1.35 -5.26 -15.79
C LEU A 209 -0.23 -6.31 -15.76
N SER A 210 0.88 -6.08 -16.48
CA SER A 210 2.05 -6.97 -16.48
C SER A 210 2.63 -7.17 -15.07
N LEU A 211 2.70 -6.10 -14.25
CA LEU A 211 3.11 -6.22 -12.84
C LEU A 211 2.05 -6.92 -11.99
N ALA A 212 0.75 -6.65 -12.26
CA ALA A 212 -0.33 -7.32 -11.57
C ALA A 212 -0.31 -8.84 -11.82
N ARG A 213 -0.08 -9.26 -13.07
CA ARG A 213 0.06 -10.68 -13.44
C ARG A 213 1.26 -11.34 -12.79
N ARG A 214 2.39 -10.61 -12.65
CA ARG A 214 3.62 -11.18 -12.11
C ARG A 214 3.59 -11.34 -10.59
N TYR A 215 3.02 -10.39 -9.85
CA TYR A 215 3.15 -10.32 -8.39
C TYR A 215 1.84 -10.60 -7.64
N GLY A 216 0.69 -10.33 -8.26
CA GLY A 216 -0.61 -10.53 -7.63
C GLY A 216 -1.02 -12.00 -7.55
N THR A 217 -1.57 -12.41 -6.41
CA THR A 217 -2.30 -13.68 -6.29
C THR A 217 -3.76 -13.54 -6.68
N ARG A 218 -4.28 -12.31 -6.62
CA ARG A 218 -5.64 -11.93 -6.99
C ARG A 218 -5.64 -10.51 -7.53
N VAL A 219 -6.48 -10.25 -8.51
CA VAL A 219 -6.65 -8.92 -9.10
C VAL A 219 -8.10 -8.48 -8.93
N ILE A 220 -8.29 -7.24 -8.48
CA ILE A 220 -9.58 -6.57 -8.42
C ILE A 220 -9.50 -5.34 -9.32
N ALA A 221 -10.37 -5.27 -10.34
CA ALA A 221 -10.46 -4.12 -11.22
C ALA A 221 -11.57 -3.19 -10.77
N LEU A 222 -11.27 -1.90 -10.69
CA LEU A 222 -12.24 -0.84 -10.42
C LEU A 222 -12.52 -0.04 -11.69
N LYS A 223 -13.81 0.20 -11.98
CA LYS A 223 -14.28 1.07 -13.06
C LYS A 223 -15.44 1.93 -12.54
N GLY A 224 -15.31 3.26 -12.66
CA GLY A 224 -16.34 4.18 -12.19
C GLY A 224 -16.73 4.01 -10.72
N GLY A 225 -15.77 3.68 -9.85
CA GLY A 225 -16.02 3.48 -8.42
C GLY A 225 -16.65 2.14 -8.05
N ARG A 226 -16.83 1.22 -8.98
CA ARG A 226 -17.42 -0.12 -8.77
C ARG A 226 -16.40 -1.21 -9.07
N VAL A 227 -16.59 -2.40 -8.50
CA VAL A 227 -15.81 -3.59 -8.86
C VAL A 227 -16.31 -4.08 -10.21
N ALA A 228 -15.43 -4.07 -11.21
CA ALA A 228 -15.69 -4.57 -12.56
C ALA A 228 -15.19 -6.01 -12.73
N PHE A 229 -14.14 -6.39 -12.01
CA PHE A 229 -13.56 -7.74 -12.03
C PHE A 229 -12.96 -8.07 -10.66
N ASP A 230 -13.06 -9.33 -10.27
CA ASP A 230 -12.44 -9.89 -9.07
C ASP A 230 -12.11 -11.36 -9.34
N GLY A 231 -10.82 -11.69 -9.45
CA GLY A 231 -10.41 -13.04 -9.82
C GLY A 231 -8.89 -13.21 -9.93
N LEU A 232 -8.46 -14.27 -10.59
CA LEU A 232 -7.04 -14.53 -10.81
C LEU A 232 -6.48 -13.60 -11.90
N PRO A 233 -5.20 -13.21 -11.80
CA PRO A 233 -4.55 -12.40 -12.84
C PRO A 233 -4.60 -13.05 -14.23
N ALA A 234 -4.57 -14.38 -14.32
CA ALA A 234 -4.63 -15.14 -15.56
C ALA A 234 -6.01 -15.09 -16.26
N ASP A 235 -7.08 -14.78 -15.51
CA ASP A 235 -8.44 -14.69 -16.05
C ASP A 235 -8.70 -13.36 -16.79
N ILE A 236 -7.72 -12.44 -16.80
CA ILE A 236 -7.82 -11.18 -17.55
C ILE A 236 -7.29 -11.42 -18.96
N ASP A 237 -8.18 -11.75 -19.86
CA ASP A 237 -7.94 -11.82 -21.29
C ASP A 237 -8.04 -10.43 -21.96
N ASP A 238 -7.83 -10.35 -23.28
CA ASP A 238 -7.89 -9.10 -24.04
C ASP A 238 -9.28 -8.44 -23.97
N GLY A 239 -10.35 -9.23 -23.92
CA GLY A 239 -11.72 -8.72 -23.80
C GLY A 239 -11.94 -8.04 -22.47
N ARG A 240 -11.57 -8.69 -21.37
CA ARG A 240 -11.64 -8.10 -20.02
C ARG A 240 -10.70 -6.91 -19.85
N PHE A 241 -9.52 -6.96 -20.48
CA PHE A 241 -8.61 -5.83 -20.48
C PHE A 241 -9.27 -4.59 -21.11
N LYS A 242 -9.90 -4.74 -22.29
CA LYS A 242 -10.64 -3.65 -22.96
C LYS A 242 -11.86 -3.20 -22.14
N GLU A 243 -12.57 -4.12 -21.49
CA GLU A 243 -13.67 -3.77 -20.59
C GLU A 243 -13.20 -2.87 -19.45
N ILE A 244 -12.05 -3.16 -18.83
CA ILE A 244 -11.49 -2.42 -17.71
C ILE A 244 -10.90 -1.06 -18.14
N TYR A 245 -10.10 -1.07 -19.22
CA TYR A 245 -9.29 0.08 -19.62
C TYR A 245 -9.85 0.88 -20.81
N GLY A 246 -10.85 0.35 -21.52
CA GLY A 246 -11.46 0.93 -22.73
C GLY A 246 -11.00 0.22 -24.00
N GLU A 247 -11.79 0.36 -25.07
CA GLU A 247 -11.59 -0.33 -26.35
C GLU A 247 -10.26 0.02 -27.04
N ASP A 248 -9.79 1.28 -26.88
CA ASP A 248 -8.55 1.78 -27.48
C ASP A 248 -7.31 1.54 -26.60
N ALA A 249 -7.47 0.87 -25.44
CA ALA A 249 -6.37 0.63 -24.54
C ALA A 249 -5.39 -0.41 -25.10
N VAL A 250 -4.09 -0.11 -24.98
CA VAL A 250 -3.01 -1.03 -25.33
C VAL A 250 -2.28 -1.43 -24.08
N GLU A 251 -2.07 -2.74 -23.87
CA GLU A 251 -1.31 -3.23 -22.72
C GLU A 251 0.17 -2.86 -22.89
N VAL A 252 0.71 -2.13 -21.92
CA VAL A 252 2.14 -1.80 -21.85
C VAL A 252 2.85 -2.83 -21.02
N GLU A 253 3.76 -3.59 -21.60
CA GLU A 253 4.61 -4.51 -20.87
C GLU A 253 5.79 -3.76 -20.23
N ILE A 254 5.91 -3.87 -18.92
CA ILE A 254 7.15 -3.55 -18.24
C ILE A 254 8.03 -4.82 -18.32
N GLY A 255 9.00 -4.80 -19.26
CA GLY A 255 9.90 -5.93 -19.46
C GLY A 255 10.69 -6.29 -18.20
N PRO A 256 11.18 -7.56 -18.11
CA PRO A 256 12.01 -7.98 -16.99
C PRO A 256 13.27 -7.09 -16.93
N SER A 257 13.63 -6.65 -15.72
CA SER A 257 14.95 -6.07 -15.49
C SER A 257 15.98 -7.09 -15.99
N ARG A 258 16.87 -6.69 -16.88
CA ARG A 258 18.10 -7.49 -17.13
C ARG A 258 18.82 -7.54 -15.79
N ASP A 259 18.86 -8.72 -15.18
CA ASP A 259 19.71 -8.95 -14.01
C ASP A 259 21.14 -8.65 -14.45
N PRO A 260 21.85 -7.71 -13.82
CA PRO A 260 23.25 -7.43 -14.19
C PRO A 260 24.22 -8.52 -13.71
N GLU A 261 23.71 -9.61 -13.09
CA GLU A 261 24.51 -10.75 -12.66
C GLU A 261 24.12 -12.02 -13.47
N ARG A 262 24.60 -12.07 -14.73
CA ARG A 262 24.96 -13.29 -15.46
C ARG A 262 26.21 -13.05 -16.27
#